data_df16119848006efb0f33bbd5d62de1b8
#
_entry.id   df16119848006efb0f33bbd5d62de1b8
#
_cell.length_a   1.000
_cell.length_b   1.000
_cell.length_c   1.000
_cell.angle_alpha   90.00
_cell.angle_beta   90.00
_cell.angle_gamma   90.00
#
_symmetry.space_group_name_H-M   'P 1'
#
loop_
_entity.id
_entity.type
_entity.pdbx_description
1 polymer ?
#
loop_
_entity_poly.entity_id
_entity_poly.type
_entity_poly.pdbx_seq_one_letter_code
_entity_poly.pdbx_strand_id
1 'polypeptide(L)'
;MGYQPVVSARVFSPIGRVFNLRTAGTLCATLALAGIATGYPLTPARADDRPITAADQAYYSYYHLDSARAKGYTGAGVTIAIIDGPVDASVPELAAANITDKSPCAVTSSSAHRSHGTTVASLLVSDAYGTAPDATLLAYQSIDDTSHAGDDCPMKAGILPTEVSSLINKAIDDGASIINYSATSPSPSEHLKWAIARAMSQGVIITAGAGNTASDNTEHSLSQWSGVVGVSAIDTDGKFASYSSWGQGITTTAVGGPIIARDGSGQISSTQGTSFSAPIV
;
A
#
# COMPACT_ATOMS: atom_id res chain seq x y z
N MET A 1 -22.95 34.85 34.49
CA MET A 1 -22.98 33.75 35.46
C MET A 1 -21.98 32.71 34.99
N GLY A 2 -20.80 32.71 35.58
CA GLY A 2 -19.70 31.83 35.21
C GLY A 2 -19.68 30.58 36.08
N TYR A 3 -19.33 29.45 35.44
CA TYR A 3 -18.98 28.25 36.15
C TYR A 3 -17.55 27.86 35.77
N GLN A 4 -16.68 27.87 36.77
CA GLN A 4 -15.35 27.26 36.67
C GLN A 4 -15.37 25.89 37.39
N PRO A 5 -14.76 24.83 36.84
CA PRO A 5 -14.52 23.63 37.62
C PRO A 5 -13.16 23.68 38.32
N VAL A 6 -13.18 23.32 39.57
CA VAL A 6 -12.04 23.17 40.48
C VAL A 6 -11.35 21.84 40.20
N VAL A 7 -10.05 21.87 39.91
CA VAL A 7 -9.18 20.69 39.82
C VAL A 7 -8.50 20.51 41.15
N SER A 8 -8.74 19.38 41.81
CA SER A 8 -8.05 18.96 43.03
C SER A 8 -6.99 17.92 42.69
N ALA A 9 -5.74 18.29 42.84
CA ALA A 9 -4.60 17.36 42.77
C ALA A 9 -4.34 16.76 44.17
N ARG A 10 -4.31 15.44 44.27
CA ARG A 10 -3.78 14.72 45.43
C ARG A 10 -2.42 14.15 45.11
N VAL A 11 -1.44 14.65 45.83
CA VAL A 11 -0.07 14.15 45.91
C VAL A 11 -0.04 12.97 46.89
N PHE A 12 0.50 11.83 46.49
CA PHE A 12 0.89 10.75 47.39
C PHE A 12 2.39 10.55 47.34
N SER A 13 3.03 10.71 48.51
CA SER A 13 4.42 10.38 48.77
C SER A 13 4.59 8.91 49.14
N PRO A 14 5.69 8.26 48.74
CA PRO A 14 6.01 6.92 49.20
C PRO A 14 6.92 6.96 50.45
N ILE A 15 6.55 6.18 51.43
CA ILE A 15 7.32 5.92 52.66
C ILE A 15 8.34 4.80 52.35
N GLY A 16 9.62 5.10 52.62
CA GLY A 16 10.68 4.13 52.51
C GLY A 16 10.71 3.13 53.67
N ARG A 17 11.13 1.92 53.41
CA ARG A 17 11.67 0.99 54.40
C ARG A 17 13.02 0.45 53.91
N VAL A 18 14.01 0.80 54.70
CA VAL A 18 15.35 0.25 54.66
C VAL A 18 15.35 -1.10 55.41
N PHE A 19 15.80 -2.15 54.77
CA PHE A 19 16.15 -3.40 55.42
C PHE A 19 17.63 -3.69 55.21
N ASN A 20 18.38 -3.60 56.32
CA ASN A 20 19.72 -4.12 56.45
C ASN A 20 19.66 -5.64 56.68
N LEU A 21 20.36 -6.41 55.91
CA LEU A 21 20.71 -7.79 56.25
C LEU A 21 22.21 -8.03 56.07
N ARG A 22 22.75 -8.58 57.14
CA ARG A 22 24.16 -8.86 57.39
C ARG A 22 24.65 -10.05 56.55
N THR A 23 25.88 -9.91 56.11
CA THR A 23 26.86 -10.90 55.67
C THR A 23 26.72 -12.30 56.28
N ALA A 24 26.66 -13.32 55.43
CA ALA A 24 27.14 -14.66 55.70
C ALA A 24 27.89 -15.14 54.46
N GLY A 25 29.18 -15.37 54.63
CA GLY A 25 30.05 -15.90 53.61
C GLY A 25 29.79 -17.38 53.34
N THR A 26 29.72 -17.73 52.09
CA THR A 26 29.82 -19.14 51.65
C THR A 26 30.69 -19.18 50.40
N LEU A 27 31.80 -19.89 50.52
CA LEU A 27 32.67 -20.27 49.41
C LEU A 27 31.80 -21.10 48.44
N CYS A 28 31.68 -20.63 47.22
CA CYS A 28 31.25 -21.47 46.10
C CYS A 28 32.37 -21.56 45.07
N ALA A 29 32.78 -22.78 44.83
CA ALA A 29 33.78 -23.14 43.84
C ALA A 29 33.30 -22.71 42.42
N THR A 30 34.13 -22.00 41.73
CA THR A 30 33.94 -21.63 40.33
C THR A 30 34.19 -22.87 39.48
N LEU A 31 33.14 -23.56 39.04
CA LEU A 31 33.17 -24.45 37.89
C LEU A 31 33.09 -23.57 36.64
N ALA A 32 34.25 -23.41 35.97
CA ALA A 32 34.29 -22.83 34.63
C ALA A 32 33.63 -23.81 33.65
N LEU A 33 32.35 -23.66 33.34
CA LEU A 33 31.75 -24.23 32.15
C LEU A 33 32.26 -23.42 30.96
N ALA A 34 33.22 -23.98 30.22
CA ALA A 34 33.53 -23.54 28.87
C ALA A 34 32.34 -23.86 27.97
N GLY A 35 31.39 -22.96 27.89
CA GLY A 35 30.31 -22.99 26.90
C GLY A 35 30.95 -22.81 25.51
N ILE A 36 31.04 -23.86 24.73
CA ILE A 36 31.31 -23.78 23.30
C ILE A 36 30.08 -23.06 22.71
N ALA A 37 30.20 -21.74 22.54
CA ALA A 37 29.27 -21.00 21.72
C ALA A 37 29.45 -21.46 20.28
N THR A 38 28.72 -22.49 19.86
CA THR A 38 28.52 -22.79 18.45
C THR A 38 27.69 -21.64 17.89
N GLY A 39 28.38 -20.59 17.48
CA GLY A 39 27.77 -19.53 16.67
C GLY A 39 27.35 -20.17 15.35
N TYR A 40 26.08 -20.53 15.25
CA TYR A 40 25.48 -20.78 13.95
C TYR A 40 25.59 -19.46 13.19
N PRO A 41 26.26 -19.44 12.02
CA PRO A 41 26.23 -18.26 11.19
C PRO A 41 24.76 -18.01 10.87
N LEU A 42 24.23 -16.84 11.27
CA LEU A 42 22.96 -16.35 10.77
C LEU A 42 23.16 -16.18 9.27
N THR A 43 22.79 -17.19 8.48
CA THR A 43 22.69 -17.02 7.03
C THR A 43 21.68 -15.90 6.83
N PRO A 44 22.04 -14.83 6.09
CA PRO A 44 21.06 -13.81 5.73
C PRO A 44 19.89 -14.51 5.05
N ALA A 45 18.67 -14.12 5.41
CA ALA A 45 17.48 -14.63 4.75
C ALA A 45 17.66 -14.41 3.24
N ARG A 46 17.73 -15.49 2.49
CA ARG A 46 17.86 -15.42 1.05
C ARG A 46 16.50 -15.06 0.50
N ALA A 47 16.45 -14.14 -0.46
CA ALA A 47 15.24 -13.85 -1.21
C ALA A 47 14.66 -15.17 -1.75
N ASP A 48 13.35 -15.32 -1.71
CA ASP A 48 12.67 -16.47 -2.27
C ASP A 48 12.66 -16.32 -3.80
N ASP A 49 13.52 -17.06 -4.49
CA ASP A 49 13.64 -17.02 -5.96
C ASP A 49 12.47 -17.70 -6.70
N ARG A 50 11.53 -18.32 -5.95
CA ARG A 50 10.34 -18.94 -6.54
C ARG A 50 9.46 -17.87 -7.21
N PRO A 51 9.03 -18.07 -8.45
CA PRO A 51 8.05 -17.16 -9.05
C PRO A 51 6.69 -17.31 -8.37
N ILE A 52 5.99 -16.21 -8.20
CA ILE A 52 4.57 -16.21 -7.82
C ILE A 52 3.76 -16.51 -9.08
N THR A 53 2.80 -17.42 -8.98
CA THR A 53 2.00 -17.90 -10.10
C THR A 53 0.51 -17.56 -9.93
N ALA A 54 -0.29 -17.74 -10.96
CA ALA A 54 -1.74 -17.63 -10.88
C ALA A 54 -2.36 -18.54 -9.80
N ALA A 55 -1.78 -19.71 -9.57
CA ALA A 55 -2.26 -20.65 -8.55
C ALA A 55 -2.04 -20.16 -7.11
N ASP A 56 -1.09 -19.25 -6.91
CA ASP A 56 -0.84 -18.62 -5.61
C ASP A 56 -1.87 -17.50 -5.31
N GLN A 57 -2.58 -17.01 -6.34
CA GLN A 57 -3.48 -15.86 -6.26
C GLN A 57 -4.94 -16.31 -6.23
N ALA A 58 -5.56 -16.30 -5.05
CA ALA A 58 -6.93 -16.77 -4.88
C ALA A 58 -7.96 -15.96 -5.71
N TYR A 59 -7.75 -14.65 -5.89
CA TYR A 59 -8.62 -13.83 -6.72
C TYR A 59 -8.60 -14.25 -8.20
N TYR A 60 -7.48 -14.77 -8.70
CA TYR A 60 -7.33 -15.15 -10.10
C TYR A 60 -8.34 -16.22 -10.50
N SER A 61 -8.47 -17.26 -9.67
CA SER A 61 -9.48 -18.31 -9.89
C SER A 61 -10.89 -17.84 -9.53
N TYR A 62 -11.03 -16.99 -8.51
CA TYR A 62 -12.32 -16.44 -8.07
C TYR A 62 -13.01 -15.65 -9.21
N TYR A 63 -12.25 -14.86 -9.97
CA TYR A 63 -12.78 -14.08 -11.11
C TYR A 63 -12.64 -14.78 -12.45
N HIS A 64 -12.15 -16.00 -12.49
CA HIS A 64 -11.95 -16.75 -13.74
C HIS A 64 -11.11 -15.98 -14.77
N LEU A 65 -10.00 -15.38 -14.32
CA LEU A 65 -9.16 -14.53 -15.18
C LEU A 65 -8.51 -15.29 -16.32
N ASP A 66 -8.27 -16.60 -16.17
CA ASP A 66 -7.87 -17.50 -17.26
C ASP A 66 -8.87 -17.48 -18.41
N SER A 67 -10.16 -17.51 -18.11
CA SER A 67 -11.25 -17.46 -19.10
C SER A 67 -11.36 -16.09 -19.77
N ALA A 68 -11.11 -15.02 -19.01
CA ALA A 68 -11.06 -13.66 -19.59
C ALA A 68 -9.89 -13.51 -20.55
N ARG A 69 -8.70 -13.96 -20.15
CA ARG A 69 -7.50 -13.94 -21.00
C ARG A 69 -7.65 -14.78 -22.26
N ALA A 70 -8.25 -15.98 -22.15
CA ALA A 70 -8.53 -16.83 -23.29
C ALA A 70 -9.46 -16.19 -24.33
N LYS A 71 -10.28 -15.21 -23.92
CA LYS A 71 -11.12 -14.39 -24.79
C LYS A 71 -10.42 -13.14 -25.33
N GLY A 72 -9.14 -12.94 -25.00
CA GLY A 72 -8.36 -11.77 -25.41
C GLY A 72 -8.52 -10.53 -24.52
N TYR A 73 -9.15 -10.62 -23.36
CA TYR A 73 -9.24 -9.54 -22.39
C TYR A 73 -7.95 -9.47 -21.57
N THR A 74 -6.91 -8.88 -22.15
CA THR A 74 -5.56 -8.81 -21.59
C THR A 74 -5.07 -7.39 -21.33
N GLY A 75 -5.89 -6.38 -21.61
CA GLY A 75 -5.50 -4.97 -21.51
C GLY A 75 -4.65 -4.47 -22.68
N ALA A 76 -4.52 -5.23 -23.77
CA ALA A 76 -3.76 -4.80 -24.94
C ALA A 76 -4.31 -3.47 -25.48
N GLY A 77 -3.42 -2.48 -25.65
CA GLY A 77 -3.77 -1.13 -26.11
C GLY A 77 -4.33 -0.21 -25.03
N VAL A 78 -4.45 -0.68 -23.78
CA VAL A 78 -4.87 0.15 -22.65
C VAL A 78 -3.64 0.71 -21.94
N THR A 79 -3.69 1.99 -21.58
CA THR A 79 -2.69 2.63 -20.72
C THR A 79 -3.27 2.83 -19.33
N ILE A 80 -2.64 2.21 -18.32
CA ILE A 80 -3.02 2.31 -16.91
C ILE A 80 -1.95 3.12 -16.20
N ALA A 81 -2.35 4.08 -15.38
CA ALA A 81 -1.47 4.76 -14.44
C ALA A 81 -1.68 4.22 -13.03
N ILE A 82 -0.61 3.98 -12.29
CA ILE A 82 -0.67 3.83 -10.84
C ILE A 82 -0.05 5.04 -10.16
N ILE A 83 -0.72 5.54 -9.12
CA ILE A 83 -0.22 6.58 -8.23
C ILE A 83 -0.07 5.92 -6.86
N ASP A 84 1.18 5.57 -6.50
CA ASP A 84 1.48 4.71 -5.36
C ASP A 84 2.92 4.96 -4.85
N GLY A 85 3.46 4.06 -4.04
CA GLY A 85 4.90 3.97 -3.78
C GLY A 85 5.70 3.56 -5.02
N PRO A 86 7.03 3.57 -4.94
CA PRO A 86 7.90 3.16 -6.04
C PRO A 86 7.62 1.73 -6.49
N VAL A 87 7.72 1.48 -7.80
CA VAL A 87 7.63 0.15 -8.38
C VAL A 87 9.02 -0.40 -8.65
N ASP A 88 9.32 -1.57 -8.11
CA ASP A 88 10.52 -2.32 -8.46
C ASP A 88 10.22 -3.25 -9.65
N ALA A 89 10.49 -2.76 -10.85
CA ALA A 89 10.27 -3.53 -12.07
C ALA A 89 11.29 -4.67 -12.27
N SER A 90 12.28 -4.83 -11.38
CA SER A 90 13.27 -5.91 -11.45
C SER A 90 12.78 -7.22 -10.83
N VAL A 91 11.65 -7.21 -10.13
CA VAL A 91 11.08 -8.43 -9.55
C VAL A 91 10.63 -9.40 -10.65
N PRO A 92 10.72 -10.73 -10.41
CA PRO A 92 10.35 -11.72 -11.43
C PRO A 92 8.93 -11.56 -11.96
N GLU A 93 8.01 -11.11 -11.12
CA GLU A 93 6.59 -10.92 -11.44
C GLU A 93 6.34 -9.82 -12.49
N LEU A 94 7.29 -8.90 -12.67
CA LEU A 94 7.18 -7.75 -13.56
C LEU A 94 8.19 -7.78 -14.73
N ALA A 95 9.01 -8.83 -14.83
CA ALA A 95 10.10 -8.91 -15.80
C ALA A 95 9.65 -8.80 -17.28
N ALA A 96 8.43 -9.22 -17.61
CA ALA A 96 7.84 -9.14 -18.95
C ALA A 96 6.90 -7.93 -19.12
N ALA A 97 6.62 -7.17 -18.05
CA ALA A 97 5.62 -6.11 -18.07
C ALA A 97 6.14 -4.84 -18.78
N ASN A 98 5.24 -4.16 -19.48
CA ASN A 98 5.53 -2.87 -20.10
C ASN A 98 5.30 -1.74 -19.10
N ILE A 99 6.34 -1.42 -18.32
CA ILE A 99 6.28 -0.43 -17.24
C ILE A 99 7.20 0.75 -17.55
N THR A 100 6.70 1.95 -17.35
CA THR A 100 7.50 3.18 -17.42
C THR A 100 7.31 4.00 -16.14
N ASP A 101 8.40 4.32 -15.45
CA ASP A 101 8.38 5.30 -14.36
C ASP A 101 8.24 6.71 -14.96
N LYS A 102 7.17 7.38 -14.58
CA LYS A 102 6.79 8.74 -15.00
C LYS A 102 6.80 9.73 -13.84
N SER A 103 7.37 9.33 -12.70
CA SER A 103 7.49 10.20 -11.53
C SER A 103 8.16 11.52 -11.90
N PRO A 104 7.63 12.66 -11.49
CA PRO A 104 8.19 13.97 -11.83
C PRO A 104 9.54 14.25 -11.14
N CYS A 105 9.84 13.50 -10.09
CA CYS A 105 11.07 13.58 -9.30
C CYS A 105 11.21 12.33 -8.44
N ALA A 106 12.41 12.08 -7.94
CA ALA A 106 12.66 10.98 -7.01
C ALA A 106 12.07 11.30 -5.63
N VAL A 107 11.40 10.33 -5.04
CA VAL A 107 10.85 10.38 -3.68
C VAL A 107 11.57 9.32 -2.85
N THR A 108 12.07 9.71 -1.68
CA THR A 108 12.61 8.74 -0.73
C THR A 108 11.45 7.98 -0.10
N SER A 109 11.42 6.68 -0.31
CA SER A 109 10.33 5.81 0.16
C SER A 109 10.84 4.68 1.02
N SER A 110 10.03 4.25 1.98
CA SER A 110 10.32 3.07 2.79
C SER A 110 10.29 1.78 1.94
N SER A 111 10.89 0.71 2.47
CA SER A 111 10.76 -0.61 1.84
C SER A 111 9.31 -1.10 1.77
N ALA A 112 8.48 -0.74 2.76
CA ALA A 112 7.06 -1.06 2.78
C ALA A 112 6.30 -0.39 1.62
N HIS A 113 6.55 0.90 1.34
CA HIS A 113 5.94 1.61 0.21
C HIS A 113 6.39 1.03 -1.14
N ARG A 114 7.67 0.67 -1.27
CA ARG A 114 8.17 0.00 -2.48
C ARG A 114 7.50 -1.36 -2.68
N SER A 115 7.38 -2.16 -1.63
CA SER A 115 6.66 -3.44 -1.69
C SER A 115 5.20 -3.25 -2.08
N HIS A 116 4.54 -2.21 -1.54
CA HIS A 116 3.14 -1.91 -1.84
C HIS A 116 2.95 -1.54 -3.31
N GLY A 117 3.67 -0.55 -3.83
CA GLY A 117 3.58 -0.14 -5.24
C GLY A 117 3.95 -1.28 -6.21
N THR A 118 4.97 -2.09 -5.87
CA THR A 118 5.35 -3.27 -6.65
C THR A 118 4.25 -4.32 -6.66
N THR A 119 3.59 -4.57 -5.53
CA THR A 119 2.47 -5.51 -5.44
C THR A 119 1.28 -5.02 -6.27
N VAL A 120 0.90 -3.75 -6.16
CA VAL A 120 -0.18 -3.15 -6.97
C VAL A 120 0.12 -3.26 -8.47
N ALA A 121 1.36 -2.94 -8.89
CA ALA A 121 1.79 -3.11 -10.27
C ALA A 121 1.68 -4.57 -10.74
N SER A 122 2.09 -5.52 -9.89
CA SER A 122 2.03 -6.95 -10.22
C SER A 122 0.59 -7.45 -10.37
N LEU A 123 -0.35 -6.97 -9.56
CA LEU A 123 -1.78 -7.29 -9.69
C LEU A 123 -2.37 -6.79 -11.00
N LEU A 124 -1.83 -5.70 -11.55
CA LEU A 124 -2.27 -5.16 -12.84
C LEU A 124 -1.60 -5.86 -14.02
N VAL A 125 -0.26 -5.92 -14.06
CA VAL A 125 0.49 -6.23 -15.29
C VAL A 125 1.43 -7.43 -15.21
N SER A 126 1.38 -8.23 -14.13
CA SER A 126 2.13 -9.50 -14.14
C SER A 126 1.63 -10.41 -15.25
N ASP A 127 2.55 -10.94 -16.07
CA ASP A 127 2.23 -11.93 -17.09
C ASP A 127 1.57 -13.19 -16.47
N ALA A 128 2.03 -13.61 -15.30
CA ALA A 128 1.51 -14.80 -14.64
C ALA A 128 0.08 -14.64 -14.08
N TYR A 129 -0.25 -13.47 -13.49
CA TYR A 129 -1.51 -13.31 -12.74
C TYR A 129 -2.12 -11.91 -12.77
N GLY A 130 -1.53 -10.93 -13.46
CA GLY A 130 -2.09 -9.57 -13.59
C GLY A 130 -3.47 -9.56 -14.23
N THR A 131 -4.30 -8.60 -13.90
CA THR A 131 -5.64 -8.43 -14.47
C THR A 131 -5.58 -7.94 -15.93
N ALA A 132 -4.52 -7.20 -16.29
CA ALA A 132 -4.30 -6.61 -17.60
C ALA A 132 -2.82 -6.77 -18.06
N PRO A 133 -2.33 -8.02 -18.27
CA PRO A 133 -0.90 -8.29 -18.49
C PRO A 133 -0.30 -7.59 -19.71
N ASP A 134 -1.10 -7.29 -20.76
CA ASP A 134 -0.65 -6.64 -21.98
C ASP A 134 -0.87 -5.11 -21.97
N ALA A 135 -1.30 -4.53 -20.85
CA ALA A 135 -1.45 -3.09 -20.71
C ALA A 135 -0.09 -2.39 -20.61
N THR A 136 -0.04 -1.13 -21.00
CA THR A 136 1.07 -0.23 -20.65
C THR A 136 0.83 0.35 -19.27
N LEU A 137 1.79 0.17 -18.37
CA LEU A 137 1.73 0.72 -17.00
C LEU A 137 2.63 1.95 -16.86
N LEU A 138 2.03 3.06 -16.47
CA LEU A 138 2.74 4.28 -16.08
C LEU A 138 2.77 4.37 -14.55
N ALA A 139 3.95 4.34 -13.95
CA ALA A 139 4.12 4.40 -12.52
C ALA A 139 4.46 5.83 -12.06
N TYR A 140 3.73 6.32 -11.08
CA TYR A 140 3.94 7.63 -10.46
C TYR A 140 4.11 7.47 -8.95
N GLN A 141 5.24 7.95 -8.43
CA GLN A 141 5.47 7.97 -7.00
C GLN A 141 4.74 9.15 -6.36
N SER A 142 3.85 8.87 -5.42
CA SER A 142 3.23 9.89 -4.58
C SER A 142 4.01 10.07 -3.29
N ILE A 143 3.93 11.29 -2.73
CA ILE A 143 4.30 11.51 -1.34
C ILE A 143 3.08 11.17 -0.51
N ASP A 144 3.18 10.13 0.28
CA ASP A 144 2.27 9.87 1.37
C ASP A 144 3.02 10.01 2.70
N ASP A 145 2.33 10.55 3.66
CA ASP A 145 2.56 10.74 5.08
C ASP A 145 4.00 11.07 5.58
N THR A 146 4.99 10.25 5.33
CA THR A 146 6.32 10.37 5.94
C THR A 146 7.47 10.42 4.94
N SER A 147 7.19 10.21 3.66
CA SER A 147 8.21 10.33 2.64
C SER A 147 8.50 11.80 2.38
N HIS A 148 9.74 12.18 2.56
CA HIS A 148 10.18 13.52 2.22
C HIS A 148 10.43 13.56 0.72
N ALA A 149 9.79 14.52 0.03
CA ALA A 149 10.29 14.94 -1.25
C ALA A 149 11.76 15.32 -1.02
N GLY A 150 12.66 14.64 -1.69
CA GLY A 150 14.06 15.06 -1.72
C GLY A 150 14.15 16.49 -2.28
N ASP A 151 15.30 17.11 -2.15
CA ASP A 151 15.57 18.45 -2.70
C ASP A 151 15.29 18.55 -4.22
N ASP A 152 15.16 17.41 -4.88
CA ASP A 152 14.88 17.29 -6.32
C ASP A 152 13.39 17.41 -6.70
N CYS A 153 12.48 17.61 -5.71
CA CYS A 153 11.05 17.83 -5.94
C CYS A 153 10.60 19.25 -5.58
N PRO A 154 11.08 20.29 -6.25
CA PRO A 154 10.72 21.66 -5.91
C PRO A 154 9.24 21.94 -6.22
N MET A 155 8.58 22.65 -5.30
CA MET A 155 7.22 23.12 -5.52
C MET A 155 7.13 24.04 -6.75
N LYS A 156 6.09 23.82 -7.56
CA LYS A 156 5.74 24.70 -8.68
C LYS A 156 4.41 25.38 -8.38
N ALA A 157 4.39 26.71 -8.39
CA ALA A 157 3.21 27.51 -8.09
C ALA A 157 2.52 27.12 -6.75
N GLY A 158 3.31 26.72 -5.75
CA GLY A 158 2.80 26.32 -4.44
C GLY A 158 2.27 24.89 -4.36
N ILE A 159 2.39 24.09 -5.43
CA ILE A 159 1.93 22.71 -5.51
C ILE A 159 3.14 21.79 -5.66
N LEU A 160 3.17 20.70 -4.89
CA LEU A 160 4.19 19.65 -5.05
C LEU A 160 3.92 18.86 -6.33
N PRO A 161 4.93 18.59 -7.18
CA PRO A 161 4.77 17.76 -8.36
C PRO A 161 4.29 16.33 -8.05
N THR A 162 4.56 15.84 -6.85
CA THR A 162 4.17 14.51 -6.33
C THR A 162 2.86 14.52 -5.55
N GLU A 163 2.17 15.68 -5.47
CA GLU A 163 0.81 15.73 -4.95
C GLU A 163 -0.15 14.96 -5.87
N VAL A 164 -1.10 14.25 -5.30
CA VAL A 164 -2.04 13.38 -6.05
C VAL A 164 -2.75 14.14 -7.17
N SER A 165 -3.16 15.37 -6.94
CA SER A 165 -3.79 16.22 -7.96
C SER A 165 -2.88 16.47 -9.17
N SER A 166 -1.59 16.71 -8.92
CA SER A 166 -0.57 16.90 -9.97
C SER A 166 -0.33 15.61 -10.74
N LEU A 167 -0.26 14.48 -10.03
CA LEU A 167 -0.02 13.17 -10.63
C LEU A 167 -1.22 12.69 -11.47
N ILE A 168 -2.46 12.93 -11.00
CA ILE A 168 -3.67 12.66 -11.81
C ILE A 168 -3.60 13.46 -13.12
N ASN A 169 -3.32 14.76 -13.06
CA ASN A 169 -3.20 15.58 -14.26
C ASN A 169 -2.10 15.09 -15.19
N LYS A 170 -0.94 14.73 -14.64
CA LYS A 170 0.17 14.20 -15.41
C LYS A 170 -0.17 12.84 -16.05
N ALA A 171 -0.85 11.96 -15.36
CA ALA A 171 -1.29 10.67 -15.88
C ALA A 171 -2.24 10.86 -17.07
N ILE A 172 -3.16 11.82 -16.98
CA ILE A 172 -4.05 12.20 -18.09
C ILE A 172 -3.24 12.72 -19.28
N ASP A 173 -2.28 13.63 -19.05
CA ASP A 173 -1.42 14.19 -20.10
C ASP A 173 -0.56 13.13 -20.77
N ASP A 174 -0.13 12.11 -20.04
CA ASP A 174 0.65 10.97 -20.55
C ASP A 174 -0.23 9.89 -21.22
N GLY A 175 -1.56 10.11 -21.32
CA GLY A 175 -2.49 9.26 -22.06
C GLY A 175 -3.08 8.09 -21.29
N ALA A 176 -3.08 8.10 -19.97
CA ALA A 176 -3.74 7.08 -19.18
C ALA A 176 -5.25 7.08 -19.41
N SER A 177 -5.83 5.90 -19.64
CA SER A 177 -7.27 5.67 -19.72
C SER A 177 -7.86 5.26 -18.37
N ILE A 178 -7.01 4.69 -17.50
CA ILE A 178 -7.36 4.26 -16.14
C ILE A 178 -6.26 4.77 -15.20
N ILE A 179 -6.66 5.26 -14.05
CA ILE A 179 -5.77 5.66 -12.96
C ILE A 179 -6.15 4.86 -11.72
N ASN A 180 -5.24 4.02 -11.23
CA ASN A 180 -5.42 3.33 -9.96
C ASN A 180 -4.67 4.09 -8.85
N TYR A 181 -5.42 4.43 -7.79
CA TYR A 181 -4.90 5.06 -6.59
C TYR A 181 -5.10 4.13 -5.39
N SER A 182 -4.05 3.46 -4.97
CA SER A 182 -4.07 2.49 -3.88
C SER A 182 -3.38 2.96 -2.60
N ALA A 183 -2.98 4.21 -2.55
CA ALA A 183 -2.30 4.81 -1.40
C ALA A 183 -3.28 5.46 -0.40
N THR A 184 -2.73 6.08 0.64
CA THR A 184 -3.52 6.79 1.66
C THR A 184 -4.27 7.99 1.08
N SER A 185 -5.32 8.37 1.79
CA SER A 185 -6.23 9.41 1.32
C SER A 185 -5.53 10.77 1.19
N PRO A 186 -5.59 11.41 0.03
CA PRO A 186 -5.09 12.76 -0.13
C PRO A 186 -5.97 13.74 0.63
N SER A 187 -5.37 14.81 1.14
CA SER A 187 -6.15 15.91 1.73
C SER A 187 -7.07 16.52 0.68
N PRO A 188 -8.35 16.78 1.03
CA PRO A 188 -9.27 17.47 0.13
C PRO A 188 -8.72 18.83 -0.28
N SER A 189 -8.69 19.08 -1.58
CA SER A 189 -8.25 20.37 -2.12
C SER A 189 -9.03 20.74 -3.38
N GLU A 190 -9.09 22.01 -3.72
CA GLU A 190 -9.68 22.44 -4.99
C GLU A 190 -8.89 21.89 -6.19
N HIS A 191 -7.57 21.73 -6.07
CA HIS A 191 -6.75 21.12 -7.12
C HIS A 191 -7.14 19.67 -7.37
N LEU A 192 -7.35 18.90 -6.30
CA LEU A 192 -7.79 17.51 -6.42
C LEU A 192 -9.19 17.42 -7.07
N LYS A 193 -10.11 18.27 -6.67
CA LYS A 193 -11.45 18.36 -7.26
C LYS A 193 -11.39 18.62 -8.77
N TRP A 194 -10.56 19.57 -9.20
CA TRP A 194 -10.42 19.90 -10.62
C TRP A 194 -9.70 18.79 -11.40
N ALA A 195 -8.73 18.10 -10.80
CA ALA A 195 -8.06 16.96 -11.42
C ALA A 195 -9.05 15.80 -11.68
N ILE A 196 -9.91 15.48 -10.70
CA ILE A 196 -10.97 14.48 -10.86
C ILE A 196 -11.99 14.91 -11.94
N ALA A 197 -12.45 16.16 -11.89
CA ALA A 197 -13.37 16.68 -12.90
C ALA A 197 -12.77 16.62 -14.32
N ARG A 198 -11.49 16.88 -14.46
CA ARG A 198 -10.76 16.74 -15.71
C ARG A 198 -10.72 15.28 -16.18
N ALA A 199 -10.38 14.33 -15.30
CA ALA A 199 -10.41 12.91 -15.61
C ALA A 199 -11.79 12.49 -16.14
N MET A 200 -12.86 12.84 -15.44
CA MET A 200 -14.24 12.57 -15.86
C MET A 200 -14.55 13.16 -17.24
N SER A 201 -14.17 14.42 -17.49
CA SER A 201 -14.44 15.10 -18.76
C SER A 201 -13.73 14.46 -19.95
N GLN A 202 -12.63 13.75 -19.71
CA GLN A 202 -11.84 13.06 -20.72
C GLN A 202 -12.11 11.55 -20.77
N GLY A 203 -13.07 11.05 -19.99
CA GLY A 203 -13.42 9.63 -19.95
C GLY A 203 -12.35 8.76 -19.26
N VAL A 204 -11.46 9.36 -18.46
CA VAL A 204 -10.46 8.62 -17.68
C VAL A 204 -11.12 8.09 -16.41
N ILE A 205 -10.99 6.79 -16.17
CA ILE A 205 -11.53 6.12 -15.00
C ILE A 205 -10.50 6.20 -13.86
N ILE A 206 -10.96 6.59 -12.67
CA ILE A 206 -10.12 6.55 -11.45
C ILE A 206 -10.69 5.47 -10.53
N THR A 207 -9.86 4.49 -10.13
CA THR A 207 -10.20 3.51 -9.09
C THR A 207 -9.44 3.84 -7.81
N ALA A 208 -10.08 3.68 -6.65
CA ALA A 208 -9.44 3.94 -5.36
C ALA A 208 -9.95 3.01 -4.26
N GLY A 209 -9.03 2.54 -3.42
CA GLY A 209 -9.37 1.72 -2.25
C GLY A 209 -10.13 2.49 -1.17
N ALA A 210 -11.07 1.82 -0.50
CA ALA A 210 -11.91 2.41 0.53
C ALA A 210 -11.19 2.71 1.85
N GLY A 211 -10.04 2.07 2.10
CA GLY A 211 -9.33 2.12 3.37
C GLY A 211 -9.48 0.83 4.19
N ASN A 212 -8.64 0.69 5.22
CA ASN A 212 -8.45 -0.56 5.96
C ASN A 212 -8.67 -0.39 7.47
N THR A 213 -9.57 0.51 7.87
CA THR A 213 -9.82 0.85 9.28
C THR A 213 -11.09 0.23 9.85
N ALA A 214 -11.78 -0.62 9.08
CA ALA A 214 -13.07 -1.22 9.47
C ALA A 214 -14.08 -0.16 9.98
N SER A 215 -14.17 0.96 9.28
CA SER A 215 -15.00 2.10 9.67
C SER A 215 -15.73 2.69 8.48
N ASP A 216 -16.70 3.54 8.77
CA ASP A 216 -17.35 4.35 7.75
C ASP A 216 -16.32 5.30 7.11
N ASN A 217 -16.21 5.23 5.80
CA ASN A 217 -15.25 6.00 5.02
C ASN A 217 -15.73 7.45 4.80
N THR A 218 -16.23 8.09 5.84
CA THR A 218 -16.86 9.43 5.73
C THR A 218 -15.85 10.58 5.64
N GLU A 219 -14.55 10.34 5.84
CA GLU A 219 -13.57 11.42 5.88
C GLU A 219 -12.33 11.09 5.05
N HIS A 220 -12.09 11.88 4.02
CA HIS A 220 -10.80 12.05 3.35
C HIS A 220 -10.27 10.90 2.45
N SER A 221 -11.07 9.93 2.05
CA SER A 221 -10.65 8.96 1.04
C SER A 221 -10.98 9.43 -0.38
N LEU A 222 -10.05 9.22 -1.32
CA LEU A 222 -10.33 9.49 -2.75
C LEU A 222 -11.53 8.68 -3.26
N SER A 223 -11.75 7.49 -2.71
CA SER A 223 -12.88 6.62 -3.06
C SER A 223 -14.28 7.22 -2.79
N GLN A 224 -14.37 8.29 -2.00
CA GLN A 224 -15.65 8.97 -1.71
C GLN A 224 -16.03 10.02 -2.75
N TRP A 225 -15.12 10.40 -3.60
CA TRP A 225 -15.36 11.49 -4.53
C TRP A 225 -16.23 11.05 -5.70
N SER A 226 -17.23 11.87 -6.04
CA SER A 226 -18.01 11.66 -7.25
C SER A 226 -17.09 11.59 -8.47
N GLY A 227 -17.27 10.57 -9.29
CA GLY A 227 -16.42 10.32 -10.46
C GLY A 227 -15.24 9.38 -10.20
N VAL A 228 -15.08 8.91 -8.97
CA VAL A 228 -14.11 7.88 -8.61
C VAL A 228 -14.85 6.56 -8.35
N VAL A 229 -14.31 5.45 -8.82
CA VAL A 229 -14.77 4.10 -8.50
C VAL A 229 -14.18 3.71 -7.16
N GLY A 230 -14.94 3.89 -6.10
CA GLY A 230 -14.55 3.49 -4.74
C GLY A 230 -14.67 1.98 -4.56
N VAL A 231 -13.62 1.33 -4.09
CA VAL A 231 -13.53 -0.13 -4.00
C VAL A 231 -13.28 -0.58 -2.57
N SER A 232 -14.23 -1.31 -1.99
CA SER A 232 -14.07 -2.03 -0.73
C SER A 232 -13.52 -3.45 -0.97
N ALA A 233 -13.16 -4.14 0.11
CA ALA A 233 -12.61 -5.49 0.04
C ALA A 233 -13.63 -6.55 0.45
N ILE A 234 -13.60 -7.67 -0.28
CA ILE A 234 -14.20 -8.95 0.12
C ILE A 234 -13.12 -10.02 0.24
N ASP A 235 -13.42 -11.08 0.99
CA ASP A 235 -12.63 -12.30 0.99
C ASP A 235 -13.02 -13.22 -0.18
N THR A 236 -12.25 -14.28 -0.41
CA THR A 236 -12.51 -15.24 -1.50
C THR A 236 -13.74 -16.11 -1.30
N ASP A 237 -14.36 -16.09 -0.12
CA ASP A 237 -15.68 -16.68 0.13
C ASP A 237 -16.85 -15.71 -0.10
N GLY A 238 -16.54 -14.51 -0.64
CA GLY A 238 -17.51 -13.47 -0.98
C GLY A 238 -18.02 -12.66 0.21
N LYS A 239 -17.44 -12.83 1.40
CA LYS A 239 -17.80 -12.03 2.56
C LYS A 239 -17.04 -10.72 2.58
N PHE A 240 -17.69 -9.70 3.12
CA PHE A 240 -17.04 -8.41 3.35
C PHE A 240 -15.84 -8.58 4.29
N ALA A 241 -14.67 -8.11 3.86
CA ALA A 241 -13.44 -8.28 4.62
C ALA A 241 -13.49 -7.44 5.91
N SER A 242 -13.12 -8.07 7.03
CA SER A 242 -13.26 -7.46 8.38
C SER A 242 -12.46 -6.17 8.58
N TYR A 243 -11.43 -5.96 7.79
CA TYR A 243 -10.61 -4.74 7.83
C TYR A 243 -11.12 -3.64 6.89
N SER A 244 -11.96 -3.98 5.91
CA SER A 244 -12.38 -3.04 4.86
C SER A 244 -13.21 -1.91 5.42
N SER A 245 -12.92 -0.69 5.00
CA SER A 245 -13.82 0.43 5.21
C SER A 245 -14.99 0.39 4.24
N TRP A 246 -16.07 1.08 4.57
CA TRP A 246 -17.33 1.14 3.83
C TRP A 246 -17.89 2.58 3.82
N GLY A 247 -19.07 2.78 3.28
CA GLY A 247 -19.81 4.05 3.37
C GLY A 247 -20.04 4.72 2.02
N GLN A 248 -20.26 6.02 2.07
CA GLN A 248 -20.59 6.80 0.89
C GLN A 248 -19.43 6.78 -0.12
N GLY A 249 -19.73 6.76 -1.40
CA GLY A 249 -18.76 6.77 -2.50
C GLY A 249 -18.26 5.39 -2.90
N ILE A 250 -18.50 4.36 -2.08
CA ILE A 250 -18.14 2.99 -2.47
C ILE A 250 -19.06 2.50 -3.58
N THR A 251 -18.47 2.19 -4.71
CA THR A 251 -19.18 1.80 -5.93
C THR A 251 -19.23 0.28 -6.09
N THR A 252 -18.19 -0.41 -5.64
CA THR A 252 -18.03 -1.86 -5.82
C THR A 252 -17.15 -2.47 -4.75
N THR A 253 -17.02 -3.80 -4.78
CA THR A 253 -16.10 -4.57 -3.95
C THR A 253 -15.30 -5.54 -4.82
N ALA A 254 -14.07 -5.81 -4.42
CA ALA A 254 -13.27 -6.87 -5.02
C ALA A 254 -12.46 -7.62 -3.96
N VAL A 255 -11.92 -8.79 -4.31
CA VAL A 255 -11.07 -9.57 -3.41
C VAL A 255 -9.85 -8.74 -3.02
N GLY A 256 -9.70 -8.49 -1.71
CA GLY A 256 -8.60 -7.70 -1.16
C GLY A 256 -7.57 -8.54 -0.40
N GLY A 257 -7.74 -9.86 -0.38
CA GLY A 257 -6.82 -10.79 0.26
C GLY A 257 -7.40 -12.20 0.45
N PRO A 258 -6.53 -13.20 0.71
CA PRO A 258 -5.07 -13.08 0.75
C PRO A 258 -4.47 -12.79 -0.64
N ILE A 259 -3.53 -11.87 -0.69
CA ILE A 259 -2.69 -11.58 -1.86
C ILE A 259 -1.28 -12.08 -1.55
N ILE A 260 -0.75 -12.92 -2.40
CA ILE A 260 0.64 -13.38 -2.27
C ILE A 260 1.54 -12.39 -3.01
N ALA A 261 2.47 -11.82 -2.28
CA ALA A 261 3.32 -10.75 -2.77
C ALA A 261 4.76 -10.90 -2.29
N ARG A 262 5.68 -10.28 -3.00
CA ARG A 262 7.08 -10.17 -2.62
C ARG A 262 7.28 -8.89 -1.83
N ASP A 263 7.81 -9.03 -0.62
CA ASP A 263 8.12 -7.87 0.22
C ASP A 263 9.43 -7.17 -0.20
N GLY A 264 9.75 -6.05 0.45
CA GLY A 264 10.96 -5.26 0.14
C GLY A 264 12.28 -5.96 0.43
N SER A 265 12.27 -7.14 1.06
CA SER A 265 13.44 -8.01 1.27
C SER A 265 13.54 -9.12 0.23
N GLY A 266 12.54 -9.23 -0.66
CA GLY A 266 12.42 -10.28 -1.66
C GLY A 266 11.76 -11.56 -1.13
N GLN A 267 11.24 -11.57 0.11
CA GLN A 267 10.51 -12.70 0.66
C GLN A 267 9.06 -12.71 0.18
N ILE A 268 8.54 -13.91 -0.12
CA ILE A 268 7.13 -14.09 -0.47
C ILE A 268 6.31 -14.17 0.80
N SER A 269 5.30 -13.34 0.91
CA SER A 269 4.39 -13.28 2.06
C SER A 269 2.95 -13.04 1.61
N SER A 270 2.02 -13.24 2.54
CA SER A 270 0.60 -12.92 2.33
C SER A 270 0.30 -11.53 2.88
N THR A 271 -0.40 -10.74 2.08
CA THR A 271 -0.88 -9.40 2.45
C THR A 271 -2.37 -9.25 2.13
N GLN A 272 -2.98 -8.19 2.62
CA GLN A 272 -4.38 -7.86 2.37
C GLN A 272 -4.63 -6.36 2.46
N GLY A 273 -5.66 -5.87 1.79
CA GLY A 273 -6.06 -4.47 1.84
C GLY A 273 -6.97 -4.08 0.68
N THR A 274 -7.76 -3.03 0.86
CA THR A 274 -8.55 -2.42 -0.22
C THR A 274 -7.67 -1.86 -1.33
N SER A 275 -6.41 -1.56 -1.02
CA SER A 275 -5.38 -1.19 -2.00
C SER A 275 -5.14 -2.26 -3.07
N PHE A 276 -5.40 -3.53 -2.71
CA PHE A 276 -5.26 -4.66 -3.63
C PHE A 276 -6.59 -5.02 -4.30
N SER A 277 -7.72 -4.59 -3.75
CA SER A 277 -9.03 -4.69 -4.40
C SER A 277 -9.16 -3.72 -5.58
N ALA A 278 -8.66 -2.49 -5.43
CA ALA A 278 -8.79 -1.45 -6.45
C ALA A 278 -8.17 -1.81 -7.81
N PRO A 279 -6.98 -2.43 -7.91
CA PRO A 279 -6.40 -2.85 -9.19
C PRO A 279 -7.06 -4.09 -9.81
N ILE A 280 -7.97 -4.77 -9.09
CA ILE A 280 -8.67 -5.96 -9.61
C ILE A 280 -9.98 -5.56 -10.32
N VAL A 281 -10.54 -4.39 -10.02
CA VAL A 281 -11.74 -3.84 -10.66
C VAL A 281 -11.41 -3.28 -12.03
#